data_a8f36bf4a8d4593b698a763709efdc20
#
_entry.id   a8f36bf4a8d4593b698a763709efdc20
#
_cell.length_a   1.000
_cell.length_b   1.000
_cell.length_c   1.000
_cell.angle_alpha   90.00
_cell.angle_beta   90.00
_cell.angle_gamma   90.00
#
_symmetry.space_group_name_H-M   'P 1'
#
loop_
_entity.id
_entity.type
_entity.pdbx_description
1 polymer ?
#
loop_
_entity_poly.entity_id
_entity_poly.type
_entity_poly.pdbx_seq_one_letter_code
_entity_poly.pdbx_strand_id
1 'polypeptide(L)'
;MLNVSFCADFFIGGVKMNNIELQDLLDKLKEYNFSEIEIVKRAYEYADTLHKGQMRQSGEPYISHPLNVAYILAEMHADRDTICAGLLHDTLEDTNITKEDISHDFNQNIAGLVDGVTKLSKMNFSSKQDQNYANTRKIITGITEDVRIIIIKLADRLHNMRTLQFKSEFKQKENALETMEIFVPLAYYIGAYRIKSELEDLSLRYLKPDMYKRIEERKLRLEESSNGCLKEMLYKIETLLNDKNIPNEIKIRTKNIFGIYKRLSEGHKLSDIHDLLALKIMVDEVENCYRTLYLIHNEYHPINDKFKDYICNPKTNMYQSLHTTVFGPDDRLVQTQIRTFDMDKVASFGLTAYWDEQKGKARDVMQDDLKQKFQFFKSLTEINSMFGDNQQFVNQVKTELFSDKVYVYTTKGDIIELPKGSTPIDFAYKIHTDIGNTMVGVFVNDEFVPIDYVLRNKDRVRIVTDELSYGPREDWIDKAQTSLAKRKIKEFGKK
;
A
#
# COMPACT_ATOMS: atom_id res chain seq x y z
N MET A 1 -8.22 -14.75 -33.07
CA MET A 1 -9.14 -14.12 -32.11
C MET A 1 -8.33 -13.89 -30.83
N LEU A 2 -7.78 -12.70 -30.70
CA LEU A 2 -7.01 -12.34 -29.52
C LEU A 2 -8.00 -12.11 -28.37
N ASN A 3 -7.93 -12.92 -27.33
CA ASN A 3 -8.56 -12.65 -26.05
C ASN A 3 -7.89 -11.41 -25.46
N VAL A 4 -8.42 -10.23 -25.79
CA VAL A 4 -8.11 -9.02 -25.02
C VAL A 4 -8.79 -9.21 -23.68
N SER A 5 -8.06 -9.83 -22.77
CA SER A 5 -8.43 -9.86 -21.36
C SER A 5 -8.44 -8.40 -20.91
N PHE A 6 -9.64 -7.82 -20.79
CA PHE A 6 -9.79 -6.75 -19.81
C PHE A 6 -9.11 -7.25 -18.55
N CYS A 7 -8.23 -6.48 -17.96
CA CYS A 7 -7.90 -6.68 -16.57
C CYS A 7 -9.19 -6.45 -15.78
N ALA A 8 -10.12 -7.42 -15.91
CA ALA A 8 -11.32 -7.58 -15.10
C ALA A 8 -10.93 -7.98 -13.65
N ASP A 9 -9.69 -7.69 -13.27
CA ASP A 9 -9.21 -7.86 -11.90
C ASP A 9 -9.84 -6.87 -10.92
N PHE A 10 -10.85 -6.10 -11.37
CA PHE A 10 -11.63 -5.19 -10.53
C PHE A 10 -13.13 -5.23 -10.88
N PHE A 11 -13.74 -6.40 -10.88
CA PHE A 11 -15.20 -6.50 -10.78
C PHE A 11 -15.61 -6.50 -9.31
N ILE A 12 -15.68 -5.31 -8.70
CA ILE A 12 -16.42 -5.07 -7.46
C ILE A 12 -17.88 -4.71 -7.82
N GLY A 13 -18.50 -5.56 -8.58
CA GLY A 13 -19.92 -5.44 -8.94
C GLY A 13 -20.44 -6.78 -9.39
N GLY A 14 -20.60 -7.72 -8.46
CA GLY A 14 -21.05 -9.08 -8.76
C GLY A 14 -19.90 -10.08 -8.80
N VAL A 15 -18.98 -10.02 -7.85
CA VAL A 15 -18.24 -11.22 -7.47
C VAL A 15 -19.31 -12.17 -6.94
N LYS A 16 -19.77 -13.13 -7.79
CA LYS A 16 -20.11 -14.44 -7.26
C LYS A 16 -18.96 -14.73 -6.30
N MET A 17 -19.25 -14.88 -5.00
CA MET A 17 -18.35 -15.59 -4.12
C MET A 17 -18.25 -16.97 -4.75
N ASN A 18 -17.27 -17.17 -5.64
CA ASN A 18 -16.93 -18.48 -6.08
C ASN A 18 -16.48 -19.16 -4.81
N ASN A 19 -17.16 -20.23 -4.42
CA ASN A 19 -16.64 -21.12 -3.40
C ASN A 19 -15.27 -21.55 -3.88
N ILE A 20 -14.21 -20.91 -3.35
CA ILE A 20 -12.84 -21.30 -3.63
C ILE A 20 -12.66 -22.67 -3.00
N GLU A 21 -12.28 -23.62 -3.81
CA GLU A 21 -11.95 -24.97 -3.38
C GLU A 21 -10.44 -25.10 -3.22
N LEU A 22 -9.99 -26.13 -2.49
CA LEU A 22 -8.55 -26.41 -2.33
C LEU A 22 -7.84 -26.50 -3.68
N GLN A 23 -8.50 -27.07 -4.69
CA GLN A 23 -7.93 -27.23 -6.03
C GLN A 23 -7.61 -25.86 -6.67
N ASP A 24 -8.46 -24.85 -6.48
CA ASP A 24 -8.21 -23.49 -6.99
C ASP A 24 -6.94 -22.88 -6.39
N LEU A 25 -6.74 -23.06 -5.06
CA LEU A 25 -5.52 -22.64 -4.39
C LEU A 25 -4.29 -23.36 -4.97
N LEU A 26 -4.37 -24.69 -5.15
CA LEU A 26 -3.25 -25.47 -5.68
C LEU A 26 -2.91 -25.09 -7.12
N ASP A 27 -3.90 -24.81 -7.94
CA ASP A 27 -3.69 -24.37 -9.32
C ASP A 27 -3.08 -22.97 -9.36
N LYS A 28 -3.52 -22.07 -8.48
CA LYS A 28 -2.91 -20.75 -8.30
C LYS A 28 -1.44 -20.82 -7.91
N LEU A 29 -1.06 -21.72 -7.02
CA LEU A 29 0.32 -21.94 -6.61
C LEU A 29 1.21 -22.45 -7.77
N LYS A 30 0.68 -23.27 -8.67
CA LYS A 30 1.42 -23.76 -9.85
C LYS A 30 1.76 -22.62 -10.84
N GLU A 31 0.95 -21.54 -10.91
CA GLU A 31 1.18 -20.42 -11.83
C GLU A 31 2.55 -19.75 -11.64
N TYR A 32 3.12 -19.76 -10.42
CA TYR A 32 4.43 -19.16 -10.13
C TYR A 32 5.50 -20.16 -9.66
N ASN A 33 5.42 -21.41 -10.19
CA ASN A 33 6.42 -22.47 -9.96
C ASN A 33 6.64 -22.84 -8.47
N PHE A 34 5.55 -22.84 -7.71
CA PHE A 34 5.59 -23.23 -6.31
C PHE A 34 5.84 -24.76 -6.17
N SER A 35 6.95 -25.14 -5.54
CA SER A 35 7.41 -26.53 -5.54
C SER A 35 6.88 -27.38 -4.39
N GLU A 36 6.38 -26.75 -3.32
CA GLU A 36 6.09 -27.45 -2.04
C GLU A 36 4.59 -27.55 -1.75
N ILE A 37 3.82 -28.07 -2.70
CA ILE A 37 2.35 -28.16 -2.65
C ILE A 37 1.85 -29.07 -1.52
N GLU A 38 2.57 -30.16 -1.21
CA GLU A 38 2.11 -31.16 -0.24
C GLU A 38 2.01 -30.63 1.20
N ILE A 39 2.88 -29.71 1.61
CA ILE A 39 2.77 -29.10 2.93
C ILE A 39 1.56 -28.16 3.03
N VAL A 40 1.19 -27.50 1.92
CA VAL A 40 0.00 -26.65 1.86
C VAL A 40 -1.27 -27.50 1.98
N LYS A 41 -1.34 -28.65 1.29
CA LYS A 41 -2.45 -29.60 1.44
C LYS A 41 -2.58 -30.06 2.89
N ARG A 42 -1.46 -30.46 3.49
CA ARG A 42 -1.43 -30.89 4.89
C ARG A 42 -1.89 -29.78 5.85
N ALA A 43 -1.50 -28.53 5.61
CA ALA A 43 -1.94 -27.41 6.42
C ALA A 43 -3.46 -27.16 6.28
N TYR A 44 -4.01 -27.32 5.07
CA TYR A 44 -5.45 -27.24 4.84
C TYR A 44 -6.21 -28.34 5.57
N GLU A 45 -5.80 -29.61 5.42
CA GLU A 45 -6.43 -30.75 6.07
C GLU A 45 -6.37 -30.65 7.60
N TYR A 46 -5.26 -30.14 8.12
CA TYR A 46 -5.07 -29.88 9.55
C TYR A 46 -6.05 -28.82 10.05
N ALA A 47 -6.14 -27.67 9.35
CA ALA A 47 -7.08 -26.60 9.69
C ALA A 47 -8.53 -27.05 9.57
N ASP A 48 -8.91 -27.80 8.51
CA ASP A 48 -10.26 -28.32 8.31
C ASP A 48 -10.67 -29.28 9.44
N THR A 49 -9.74 -30.13 9.87
CA THR A 49 -9.97 -31.05 10.99
C THR A 49 -10.21 -30.30 12.30
N LEU A 50 -9.42 -29.26 12.58
CA LEU A 50 -9.52 -28.47 13.81
C LEU A 50 -10.78 -27.60 13.86
N HIS A 51 -11.23 -27.07 12.73
CA HIS A 51 -12.45 -26.25 12.62
C HIS A 51 -13.71 -27.07 12.30
N LYS A 52 -13.63 -28.41 12.36
CA LYS A 52 -14.75 -29.28 12.02
C LYS A 52 -15.99 -28.96 12.83
N GLY A 53 -17.10 -28.70 12.14
CA GLY A 53 -18.39 -28.37 12.77
C GLY A 53 -18.56 -26.88 13.12
N GLN A 54 -17.54 -26.07 12.96
CA GLN A 54 -17.65 -24.61 13.08
C GLN A 54 -18.21 -24.02 11.77
N MET A 55 -19.12 -23.02 11.93
CA MET A 55 -19.79 -22.34 10.81
C MET A 55 -19.58 -20.83 10.89
N ARG A 56 -19.43 -20.20 9.75
CA ARG A 56 -19.42 -18.73 9.63
C ARG A 56 -20.83 -18.15 9.72
N GLN A 57 -20.92 -16.83 9.92
CA GLN A 57 -22.21 -16.11 9.88
C GLN A 57 -22.90 -16.17 8.50
N SER A 58 -22.13 -16.43 7.43
CA SER A 58 -22.64 -16.69 6.07
C SER A 58 -23.35 -18.04 5.92
N GLY A 59 -23.19 -18.96 6.89
CA GLY A 59 -23.68 -20.33 6.81
C GLY A 59 -22.72 -21.32 6.13
N GLU A 60 -21.51 -20.90 5.79
CA GLU A 60 -20.46 -21.75 5.19
C GLU A 60 -19.60 -22.41 6.29
N PRO A 61 -18.95 -23.57 6.01
CA PRO A 61 -17.95 -24.16 6.90
C PRO A 61 -16.83 -23.17 7.19
N TYR A 62 -16.32 -23.14 8.43
CA TYR A 62 -15.31 -22.17 8.84
C TYR A 62 -14.04 -22.20 7.98
N ILE A 63 -13.62 -23.38 7.51
CA ILE A 63 -12.44 -23.59 6.67
C ILE A 63 -12.45 -22.75 5.37
N SER A 64 -13.64 -22.32 4.90
CA SER A 64 -13.74 -21.43 3.74
C SER A 64 -12.97 -20.13 3.95
N HIS A 65 -12.89 -19.62 5.19
CA HIS A 65 -12.16 -18.39 5.49
C HIS A 65 -10.65 -18.55 5.38
N PRO A 66 -9.97 -19.44 6.12
CA PRO A 66 -8.54 -19.68 5.97
C PRO A 66 -8.13 -20.02 4.54
N LEU A 67 -8.97 -20.80 3.82
CA LEU A 67 -8.72 -21.12 2.42
C LEU A 67 -8.72 -19.88 1.53
N ASN A 68 -9.69 -18.97 1.68
CA ASN A 68 -9.70 -17.70 0.94
C ASN A 68 -8.54 -16.80 1.32
N VAL A 69 -8.14 -16.75 2.60
CA VAL A 69 -6.95 -16.01 3.05
C VAL A 69 -5.69 -16.55 2.36
N ALA A 70 -5.51 -17.88 2.33
CA ALA A 70 -4.39 -18.52 1.65
C ALA A 70 -4.41 -18.26 0.13
N TYR A 71 -5.60 -18.24 -0.49
CA TYR A 71 -5.75 -17.90 -1.90
C TYR A 71 -5.34 -16.45 -2.19
N ILE A 72 -5.74 -15.49 -1.37
CA ILE A 72 -5.30 -14.08 -1.49
C ILE A 72 -3.77 -13.98 -1.33
N LEU A 73 -3.18 -14.74 -0.40
CA LEU A 73 -1.72 -14.81 -0.24
C LEU A 73 -1.03 -15.42 -1.47
N ALA A 74 -1.62 -16.45 -2.08
CA ALA A 74 -1.14 -17.04 -3.33
C ALA A 74 -1.23 -16.04 -4.50
N GLU A 75 -2.30 -15.24 -4.59
CA GLU A 75 -2.40 -14.14 -5.55
C GLU A 75 -1.32 -13.06 -5.36
N MET A 76 -0.74 -12.95 -4.16
CA MET A 76 0.38 -12.06 -3.84
C MET A 76 1.75 -12.74 -4.03
N HIS A 77 1.81 -13.96 -4.53
CA HIS A 77 3.02 -14.78 -4.67
C HIS A 77 3.77 -14.97 -3.33
N ALA A 78 3.01 -15.17 -2.23
CA ALA A 78 3.59 -15.41 -0.92
C ALA A 78 4.39 -16.72 -0.85
N ASP A 79 5.35 -16.78 0.09
CA ASP A 79 6.14 -17.97 0.32
C ASP A 79 5.31 -19.08 1.01
N ARG A 80 5.89 -20.30 1.02
CA ARG A 80 5.28 -21.50 1.61
C ARG A 80 4.83 -21.29 3.05
N ASP A 81 5.72 -20.77 3.89
CA ASP A 81 5.45 -20.62 5.32
C ASP A 81 4.32 -19.59 5.57
N THR A 82 4.27 -18.53 4.76
CA THR A 82 3.21 -17.51 4.81
C THR A 82 1.85 -18.09 4.39
N ILE A 83 1.80 -18.92 3.32
CA ILE A 83 0.55 -19.54 2.87
C ILE A 83 0.05 -20.56 3.90
N CYS A 84 0.95 -21.43 4.43
CA CYS A 84 0.59 -22.36 5.49
C CYS A 84 0.11 -21.62 6.75
N ALA A 85 0.80 -20.54 7.14
CA ALA A 85 0.36 -19.71 8.26
C ALA A 85 -1.00 -19.03 8.00
N GLY A 86 -1.30 -18.65 6.74
CA GLY A 86 -2.62 -18.17 6.34
C GLY A 86 -3.73 -19.21 6.48
N LEU A 87 -3.45 -20.49 6.20
CA LEU A 87 -4.39 -21.60 6.44
C LEU A 87 -4.60 -21.87 7.95
N LEU A 88 -3.59 -21.64 8.77
CA LEU A 88 -3.57 -21.98 10.19
C LEU A 88 -3.84 -20.76 11.11
N HIS A 89 -4.04 -19.56 10.59
CA HIS A 89 -3.95 -18.31 11.37
C HIS A 89 -4.95 -18.20 12.53
N ASP A 90 -6.14 -18.80 12.40
CA ASP A 90 -7.17 -18.79 13.44
C ASP A 90 -7.11 -20.00 14.38
N THR A 91 -6.28 -21.00 14.08
CA THR A 91 -6.27 -22.26 14.84
C THR A 91 -5.82 -22.10 16.30
N LEU A 92 -4.86 -21.21 16.60
CA LEU A 92 -4.45 -20.89 17.98
C LEU A 92 -5.49 -20.05 18.74
N GLU A 93 -6.39 -19.39 18.02
CA GLU A 93 -7.42 -18.54 18.62
C GLU A 93 -8.69 -19.30 18.91
N ASP A 94 -9.13 -20.12 17.97
CA ASP A 94 -10.45 -20.73 17.94
C ASP A 94 -10.45 -22.23 18.28
N THR A 95 -9.26 -22.82 18.55
CA THR A 95 -9.13 -24.24 18.91
C THR A 95 -8.22 -24.44 20.12
N ASN A 96 -8.01 -25.71 20.54
CA ASN A 96 -7.21 -26.05 21.72
C ASN A 96 -5.74 -26.37 21.42
N ILE A 97 -5.26 -26.14 20.19
CA ILE A 97 -3.86 -26.42 19.87
C ILE A 97 -2.94 -25.33 20.39
N THR A 98 -1.68 -25.69 20.60
CA THR A 98 -0.63 -24.82 21.06
C THR A 98 0.34 -24.43 19.93
N LYS A 99 1.16 -23.41 20.17
CA LYS A 99 2.24 -23.04 19.26
C LYS A 99 3.24 -24.18 19.06
N GLU A 100 3.50 -24.92 20.13
CA GLU A 100 4.40 -26.08 20.16
C GLU A 100 3.89 -27.19 19.26
N ASP A 101 2.57 -27.44 19.21
CA ASP A 101 1.95 -28.43 18.31
C ASP A 101 2.17 -28.03 16.85
N ILE A 102 1.92 -26.77 16.49
CA ILE A 102 2.19 -26.27 15.12
C ILE A 102 3.68 -26.36 14.78
N SER A 103 4.57 -26.05 15.74
CA SER A 103 6.01 -26.13 15.53
C SER A 103 6.48 -27.57 15.30
N HIS A 104 5.88 -28.53 15.99
CA HIS A 104 6.17 -29.97 15.84
C HIS A 104 5.65 -30.53 14.51
N ASP A 105 4.39 -30.17 14.16
CA ASP A 105 3.74 -30.73 12.98
C ASP A 105 4.19 -30.07 11.67
N PHE A 106 4.65 -28.83 11.71
CA PHE A 106 5.10 -28.08 10.54
C PHE A 106 6.55 -27.58 10.71
N ASN A 107 6.74 -26.40 11.27
CA ASN A 107 8.04 -25.84 11.62
C ASN A 107 7.91 -24.59 12.51
N GLN A 108 9.05 -24.14 13.09
CA GLN A 108 9.09 -22.96 13.96
C GLN A 108 8.70 -21.67 13.26
N ASN A 109 8.96 -21.51 11.95
CA ASN A 109 8.60 -20.32 11.20
C ASN A 109 7.09 -20.19 11.06
N ILE A 110 6.41 -21.25 10.63
CA ILE A 110 4.93 -21.28 10.52
C ILE A 110 4.31 -21.01 11.89
N ALA A 111 4.77 -21.73 12.94
CA ALA A 111 4.28 -21.54 14.32
C ALA A 111 4.50 -20.08 14.81
N GLY A 112 5.65 -19.49 14.48
CA GLY A 112 5.96 -18.08 14.81
C GLY A 112 5.05 -17.09 14.10
N LEU A 113 4.74 -17.32 12.82
CA LEU A 113 3.81 -16.49 12.06
C LEU A 113 2.39 -16.57 12.60
N VAL A 114 1.88 -17.78 12.85
CA VAL A 114 0.54 -18.00 13.42
C VAL A 114 0.41 -17.35 14.80
N ASP A 115 1.40 -17.57 15.70
CA ASP A 115 1.45 -16.93 17.01
C ASP A 115 1.48 -15.38 16.91
N GLY A 116 2.27 -14.84 15.97
CA GLY A 116 2.33 -13.41 15.69
C GLY A 116 0.98 -12.83 15.27
N VAL A 117 0.28 -13.51 14.35
CA VAL A 117 -1.06 -13.11 13.89
C VAL A 117 -2.07 -13.18 15.05
N THR A 118 -2.06 -14.25 15.85
CA THR A 118 -2.96 -14.45 17.01
C THR A 118 -2.72 -13.39 18.09
N LYS A 119 -1.47 -13.06 18.39
CA LYS A 119 -1.11 -12.01 19.37
C LYS A 119 -1.65 -10.62 18.98
N LEU A 120 -1.79 -10.36 17.68
CA LEU A 120 -2.42 -9.14 17.19
C LEU A 120 -3.93 -9.10 17.43
N SER A 121 -4.59 -10.26 17.58
CA SER A 121 -6.04 -10.39 17.75
C SER A 121 -6.49 -10.33 19.22
N LYS A 122 -5.70 -10.84 20.17
CA LYS A 122 -6.11 -11.05 21.57
C LYS A 122 -5.69 -9.92 22.52
N MET A 123 -6.65 -9.16 23.10
CA MET A 123 -6.50 -8.43 24.37
C MET A 123 -7.82 -8.01 25.03
N ASN A 124 -7.86 -8.08 26.37
CA ASN A 124 -8.92 -7.52 27.22
C ASN A 124 -8.46 -6.17 27.79
N PHE A 125 -9.30 -5.12 27.66
CA PHE A 125 -9.00 -3.77 28.15
C PHE A 125 -10.17 -3.14 28.90
N SER A 126 -9.85 -2.15 29.74
CA SER A 126 -10.79 -1.48 30.63
C SER A 126 -11.70 -0.44 29.95
N SER A 127 -11.32 0.08 28.79
CA SER A 127 -12.17 0.97 27.98
C SER A 127 -12.09 0.62 26.49
N LYS A 128 -13.18 0.86 25.74
CA LYS A 128 -13.26 0.56 24.30
C LYS A 128 -12.29 1.41 23.46
N GLN A 129 -11.98 2.62 23.91
CA GLN A 129 -11.13 3.56 23.20
C GLN A 129 -9.63 3.25 23.43
N ASP A 130 -9.24 2.94 24.68
CA ASP A 130 -7.88 2.51 25.00
C ASP A 130 -7.54 1.17 24.38
N GLN A 131 -8.54 0.27 24.28
CA GLN A 131 -8.46 -0.98 23.58
C GLN A 131 -8.09 -0.77 22.10
N ASN A 132 -8.76 0.16 21.42
CA ASN A 132 -8.48 0.45 20.02
C ASN A 132 -7.05 0.98 19.81
N TYR A 133 -6.56 1.87 20.66
CA TYR A 133 -5.18 2.38 20.56
C TYR A 133 -4.14 1.29 20.82
N ALA A 134 -4.34 0.45 21.82
CA ALA A 134 -3.42 -0.64 22.14
C ALA A 134 -3.42 -1.71 21.03
N ASN A 135 -4.58 -2.07 20.47
CA ASN A 135 -4.69 -2.99 19.33
C ASN A 135 -3.98 -2.40 18.10
N THR A 136 -4.25 -1.13 17.79
CA THR A 136 -3.59 -0.44 16.67
C THR A 136 -2.08 -0.42 16.84
N ARG A 137 -1.57 -0.10 18.04
CA ARG A 137 -0.13 -0.14 18.31
C ARG A 137 0.46 -1.52 18.09
N LYS A 138 -0.20 -2.58 18.55
CA LYS A 138 0.25 -3.96 18.35
C LYS A 138 0.32 -4.34 16.87
N ILE A 139 -0.74 -4.06 16.11
CA ILE A 139 -0.74 -4.30 14.66
C ILE A 139 0.49 -3.63 14.03
N ILE A 140 0.72 -2.37 14.39
CA ILE A 140 1.83 -1.58 13.87
C ILE A 140 3.20 -2.12 14.33
N THR A 141 3.35 -2.53 15.60
CA THR A 141 4.63 -3.02 16.13
C THR A 141 4.91 -4.48 15.72
N GLY A 142 3.89 -5.33 15.55
CA GLY A 142 4.05 -6.68 15.03
C GLY A 142 4.72 -6.74 13.66
N ILE A 143 4.55 -5.69 12.84
CA ILE A 143 5.22 -5.54 11.54
C ILE A 143 6.75 -5.49 11.71
N THR A 144 7.26 -4.96 12.81
CA THR A 144 8.71 -4.86 13.03
C THR A 144 9.35 -6.18 13.43
N GLU A 145 8.56 -7.16 13.87
CA GLU A 145 9.04 -8.50 14.21
C GLU A 145 9.19 -9.37 12.96
N ASP A 146 8.11 -9.53 12.22
CA ASP A 146 8.11 -10.22 10.92
C ASP A 146 7.06 -9.59 9.99
N VAL A 147 7.53 -9.04 8.87
CA VAL A 147 6.66 -8.36 7.90
C VAL A 147 5.57 -9.26 7.29
N ARG A 148 5.76 -10.59 7.30
CA ARG A 148 4.78 -11.54 6.78
C ARG A 148 3.51 -11.57 7.64
N ILE A 149 3.60 -11.25 8.93
CA ILE A 149 2.46 -11.16 9.84
C ILE A 149 1.44 -10.14 9.32
N ILE A 150 1.90 -8.95 8.88
CA ILE A 150 0.97 -7.94 8.35
C ILE A 150 0.37 -8.35 7.01
N ILE A 151 1.12 -9.08 6.18
CA ILE A 151 0.61 -9.55 4.88
C ILE A 151 -0.52 -10.56 5.11
N ILE A 152 -0.36 -11.49 6.05
CA ILE A 152 -1.44 -12.42 6.45
C ILE A 152 -2.64 -11.63 7.00
N LYS A 153 -2.40 -10.63 7.88
CA LYS A 153 -3.48 -9.79 8.43
C LYS A 153 -4.20 -8.94 7.37
N LEU A 154 -3.51 -8.50 6.33
CA LEU A 154 -4.15 -7.79 5.21
C LEU A 154 -5.00 -8.73 4.37
N ALA A 155 -4.57 -9.97 4.13
CA ALA A 155 -5.35 -10.99 3.45
C ALA A 155 -6.60 -11.39 4.26
N ASP A 156 -6.44 -11.61 5.57
CA ASP A 156 -7.54 -11.83 6.52
C ASP A 156 -8.54 -10.66 6.48
N ARG A 157 -8.05 -9.42 6.63
CA ARG A 157 -8.90 -8.22 6.58
C ARG A 157 -9.64 -8.10 5.26
N LEU A 158 -8.98 -8.36 4.14
CA LEU A 158 -9.60 -8.29 2.82
C LEU A 158 -10.73 -9.30 2.69
N HIS A 159 -10.53 -10.56 3.09
CA HIS A 159 -11.60 -11.55 3.07
C HIS A 159 -12.75 -11.18 4.02
N ASN A 160 -12.45 -10.69 5.21
CA ASN A 160 -13.46 -10.21 6.16
C ASN A 160 -14.25 -9.02 5.60
N MET A 161 -13.63 -8.12 4.83
CA MET A 161 -14.33 -7.02 4.16
C MET A 161 -15.19 -7.48 2.99
N ARG A 162 -14.76 -8.51 2.23
CA ARG A 162 -15.55 -9.14 1.16
C ARG A 162 -16.82 -9.80 1.68
N THR A 163 -16.81 -10.31 2.92
CA THR A 163 -17.94 -11.00 3.57
C THR A 163 -18.68 -10.15 4.60
N LEU A 164 -18.43 -8.83 4.63
CA LEU A 164 -18.90 -7.93 5.67
C LEU A 164 -20.43 -7.74 5.70
N GLN A 165 -21.13 -8.03 4.58
CA GLN A 165 -22.61 -7.96 4.48
C GLN A 165 -23.36 -8.85 5.48
N PHE A 166 -22.73 -9.89 6.00
CA PHE A 166 -23.32 -10.81 6.98
C PHE A 166 -23.26 -10.28 8.42
N LYS A 167 -22.55 -9.17 8.67
CA LYS A 167 -22.49 -8.51 9.99
C LYS A 167 -23.57 -7.43 10.14
N SER A 168 -23.89 -7.04 11.38
CA SER A 168 -24.81 -5.94 11.65
C SER A 168 -24.27 -4.62 11.09
N GLU A 169 -25.17 -3.67 10.73
CA GLU A 169 -24.79 -2.35 10.17
C GLU A 169 -23.79 -1.60 11.04
N PHE A 170 -23.95 -1.67 12.37
CA PHE A 170 -23.01 -1.06 13.30
C PHE A 170 -21.60 -1.65 13.12
N LYS A 171 -21.49 -2.98 13.06
CA LYS A 171 -20.21 -3.68 12.85
C LYS A 171 -19.64 -3.46 11.45
N GLN A 172 -20.50 -3.32 10.44
CA GLN A 172 -20.08 -2.98 9.08
C GLN A 172 -19.35 -1.63 9.07
N LYS A 173 -19.95 -0.59 9.67
CA LYS A 173 -19.36 0.75 9.73
C LYS A 173 -18.08 0.80 10.58
N GLU A 174 -18.08 0.12 11.73
CA GLU A 174 -16.91 0.02 12.61
C GLU A 174 -15.70 -0.62 11.88
N ASN A 175 -15.93 -1.79 11.25
CA ASN A 175 -14.86 -2.49 10.50
C ASN A 175 -14.39 -1.69 9.27
N ALA A 176 -15.30 -1.04 8.55
CA ALA A 176 -14.97 -0.22 7.40
C ALA A 176 -14.11 1.00 7.79
N LEU A 177 -14.45 1.66 8.92
CA LEU A 177 -13.67 2.79 9.43
C LEU A 177 -12.27 2.35 9.87
N GLU A 178 -12.17 1.28 10.65
CA GLU A 178 -10.88 0.71 11.07
C GLU A 178 -10.02 0.33 9.85
N THR A 179 -10.64 -0.27 8.83
CA THR A 179 -9.96 -0.64 7.60
C THR A 179 -9.37 0.59 6.89
N MET A 180 -10.14 1.67 6.77
CA MET A 180 -9.67 2.92 6.17
C MET A 180 -8.55 3.60 6.95
N GLU A 181 -8.63 3.57 8.29
CA GLU A 181 -7.69 4.29 9.14
C GLU A 181 -6.36 3.56 9.39
N ILE A 182 -6.37 2.22 9.29
CA ILE A 182 -5.22 1.39 9.66
C ILE A 182 -4.75 0.52 8.50
N PHE A 183 -5.62 -0.33 7.94
CA PHE A 183 -5.20 -1.35 6.98
C PHE A 183 -4.93 -0.79 5.58
N VAL A 184 -5.69 0.20 5.14
CA VAL A 184 -5.44 0.88 3.85
C VAL A 184 -4.07 1.57 3.83
N PRO A 185 -3.70 2.39 4.84
CA PRO A 185 -2.35 2.95 4.94
C PRO A 185 -1.25 1.89 5.02
N LEU A 186 -1.45 0.82 5.80
CA LEU A 186 -0.48 -0.28 5.87
C LEU A 186 -0.27 -0.95 4.51
N ALA A 187 -1.36 -1.27 3.80
CA ALA A 187 -1.28 -1.83 2.46
C ALA A 187 -0.55 -0.92 1.47
N TYR A 188 -0.72 0.41 1.60
CA TYR A 188 0.03 1.40 0.82
C TYR A 188 1.54 1.32 1.08
N TYR A 189 1.95 1.28 2.36
CA TYR A 189 3.37 1.30 2.74
C TYR A 189 4.11 0.01 2.41
N ILE A 190 3.46 -1.13 2.46
CA ILE A 190 4.06 -2.39 2.01
C ILE A 190 3.97 -2.60 0.49
N GLY A 191 3.42 -1.62 -0.24
CA GLY A 191 3.30 -1.66 -1.69
C GLY A 191 2.19 -2.56 -2.24
N ALA A 192 1.31 -3.12 -1.39
CA ALA A 192 0.21 -3.99 -1.80
C ALA A 192 -0.97 -3.19 -2.40
N TYR A 193 -0.72 -2.55 -3.54
CA TYR A 193 -1.71 -1.61 -4.13
C TYR A 193 -3.01 -2.25 -4.54
N ARG A 194 -3.01 -3.52 -4.94
CA ARG A 194 -4.23 -4.26 -5.29
C ARG A 194 -5.12 -4.39 -4.06
N ILE A 195 -4.57 -4.89 -2.94
CA ILE A 195 -5.30 -5.02 -1.66
C ILE A 195 -5.75 -3.65 -1.17
N LYS A 196 -4.87 -2.64 -1.21
CA LYS A 196 -5.21 -1.28 -0.82
C LYS A 196 -6.44 -0.76 -1.55
N SER A 197 -6.45 -0.84 -2.88
CA SER A 197 -7.53 -0.30 -3.71
C SER A 197 -8.85 -1.02 -3.47
N GLU A 198 -8.83 -2.33 -3.26
CA GLU A 198 -10.02 -3.11 -2.95
C GLU A 198 -10.54 -2.82 -1.54
N LEU A 199 -9.67 -2.72 -0.54
CA LEU A 199 -10.05 -2.31 0.82
C LEU A 199 -10.66 -0.90 0.84
N GLU A 200 -10.12 0.05 0.07
CA GLU A 200 -10.69 1.39 -0.09
C GLU A 200 -12.11 1.35 -0.66
N ASP A 201 -12.32 0.61 -1.75
CA ASP A 201 -13.61 0.53 -2.42
C ASP A 201 -14.65 -0.19 -1.56
N LEU A 202 -14.28 -1.31 -0.92
CA LEU A 202 -15.14 -2.03 0.01
C LEU A 202 -15.51 -1.17 1.22
N SER A 203 -14.55 -0.44 1.79
CA SER A 203 -14.83 0.45 2.93
C SER A 203 -15.77 1.59 2.55
N LEU A 204 -15.56 2.23 1.38
CA LEU A 204 -16.43 3.28 0.89
C LEU A 204 -17.87 2.80 0.70
N ARG A 205 -18.04 1.56 0.23
CA ARG A 205 -19.37 0.93 0.04
C ARG A 205 -20.19 0.91 1.32
N TYR A 206 -19.57 0.68 2.49
CA TYR A 206 -20.26 0.65 3.79
C TYR A 206 -20.33 2.01 4.48
N LEU A 207 -19.31 2.87 4.28
CA LEU A 207 -19.27 4.19 4.91
C LEU A 207 -20.13 5.22 4.17
N LYS A 208 -20.20 5.14 2.83
CA LYS A 208 -20.96 6.09 1.98
C LYS A 208 -21.62 5.37 0.80
N PRO A 209 -22.63 4.50 1.05
CA PRO A 209 -23.21 3.62 0.03
C PRO A 209 -23.80 4.36 -1.17
N ASP A 210 -24.47 5.50 -0.96
CA ASP A 210 -25.07 6.28 -2.06
C ASP A 210 -24.01 6.86 -2.99
N MET A 211 -22.90 7.35 -2.41
CA MET A 211 -21.80 7.89 -3.21
C MET A 211 -21.07 6.78 -3.97
N TYR A 212 -20.84 5.64 -3.31
CA TYR A 212 -20.25 4.46 -3.94
C TYR A 212 -21.05 4.06 -5.19
N LYS A 213 -22.36 3.85 -5.05
CA LYS A 213 -23.24 3.43 -6.15
C LYS A 213 -23.26 4.44 -7.30
N ARG A 214 -23.36 5.74 -7.00
CA ARG A 214 -23.34 6.79 -8.04
C ARG A 214 -22.04 6.83 -8.82
N ILE A 215 -20.90 6.62 -8.15
CA ILE A 215 -19.59 6.61 -8.80
C ILE A 215 -19.43 5.33 -9.61
N GLU A 216 -19.83 4.18 -9.08
CA GLU A 216 -19.80 2.88 -9.75
C GLU A 216 -20.57 2.92 -11.08
N GLU A 217 -21.83 3.41 -11.07
CA GLU A 217 -22.63 3.56 -12.28
C GLU A 217 -21.99 4.47 -13.33
N ARG A 218 -21.38 5.59 -12.87
CA ARG A 218 -20.69 6.50 -13.79
C ARG A 218 -19.41 5.93 -14.36
N LYS A 219 -18.66 5.20 -13.53
CA LYS A 219 -17.46 4.49 -13.94
C LYS A 219 -17.77 3.45 -15.02
N LEU A 220 -18.79 2.62 -14.82
CA LEU A 220 -19.23 1.60 -15.81
C LEU A 220 -19.58 2.25 -17.16
N ARG A 221 -20.37 3.32 -17.17
CA ARG A 221 -20.70 4.04 -18.41
C ARG A 221 -19.47 4.62 -19.11
N LEU A 222 -18.50 5.11 -18.34
CA LEU A 222 -17.24 5.62 -18.89
C LEU A 222 -16.41 4.50 -19.51
N GLU A 223 -16.29 3.36 -18.84
CA GLU A 223 -15.58 2.18 -19.33
C GLU A 223 -16.18 1.69 -20.64
N GLU A 224 -17.50 1.54 -20.70
CA GLU A 224 -18.24 1.15 -21.92
C GLU A 224 -17.99 2.13 -23.06
N SER A 225 -18.14 3.44 -22.82
CA SER A 225 -17.98 4.47 -23.85
C SER A 225 -16.54 4.67 -24.33
N SER A 226 -15.55 4.25 -23.53
CA SER A 226 -14.12 4.46 -23.82
C SER A 226 -13.42 3.20 -24.33
N ASN A 227 -14.09 2.06 -24.31
CA ASN A 227 -13.50 0.78 -24.65
C ASN A 227 -12.92 0.75 -26.08
N GLY A 228 -13.62 1.33 -27.07
CA GLY A 228 -13.15 1.42 -28.45
C GLY A 228 -11.85 2.22 -28.57
N CYS A 229 -11.86 3.43 -28.05
CA CYS A 229 -10.72 4.34 -28.02
C CYS A 229 -9.48 3.73 -27.34
N LEU A 230 -9.66 3.11 -26.17
CA LEU A 230 -8.55 2.49 -25.43
C LEU A 230 -7.97 1.27 -26.15
N LYS A 231 -8.79 0.46 -26.80
CA LYS A 231 -8.34 -0.67 -27.61
C LYS A 231 -7.57 -0.21 -28.86
N GLU A 232 -8.06 0.80 -29.55
CA GLU A 232 -7.37 1.40 -30.69
C GLU A 232 -5.99 1.92 -30.29
N MET A 233 -5.92 2.69 -29.19
CA MET A 233 -4.67 3.20 -28.66
C MET A 233 -3.71 2.09 -28.22
N LEU A 234 -4.22 1.04 -27.55
CA LEU A 234 -3.45 -0.13 -27.14
C LEU A 234 -2.81 -0.79 -28.37
N TYR A 235 -3.62 -1.14 -29.38
CA TYR A 235 -3.15 -1.80 -30.59
C TYR A 235 -2.08 -0.98 -31.32
N LYS A 236 -2.28 0.34 -31.42
CA LYS A 236 -1.33 1.24 -32.08
C LYS A 236 0.00 1.30 -31.33
N ILE A 237 -0.02 1.42 -29.98
CA ILE A 237 1.20 1.43 -29.16
C ILE A 237 1.91 0.07 -29.23
N GLU A 238 1.18 -1.03 -29.13
CA GLU A 238 1.73 -2.39 -29.26
C GLU A 238 2.45 -2.58 -30.59
N THR A 239 1.84 -2.13 -31.70
CA THR A 239 2.46 -2.15 -33.04
C THR A 239 3.73 -1.33 -33.07
N LEU A 240 3.73 -0.10 -32.56
CA LEU A 240 4.91 0.77 -32.49
C LEU A 240 6.08 0.15 -31.70
N LEU A 241 5.78 -0.52 -30.59
CA LEU A 241 6.78 -1.18 -29.77
C LEU A 241 7.33 -2.45 -30.44
N ASN A 242 6.48 -3.25 -31.08
CA ASN A 242 6.86 -4.45 -31.80
C ASN A 242 7.76 -4.09 -33.01
N ASP A 243 7.44 -3.04 -33.76
CA ASP A 243 8.26 -2.54 -34.89
C ASP A 243 9.67 -2.10 -34.45
N LYS A 244 9.83 -1.75 -33.19
CA LYS A 244 11.13 -1.39 -32.57
C LYS A 244 11.77 -2.55 -31.82
N ASN A 245 11.21 -3.76 -31.88
CA ASN A 245 11.65 -4.95 -31.15
C ASN A 245 11.75 -4.71 -29.63
N ILE A 246 10.81 -3.96 -29.06
CA ILE A 246 10.69 -3.74 -27.60
C ILE A 246 9.70 -4.77 -27.04
N PRO A 247 10.15 -5.75 -26.22
CA PRO A 247 9.27 -6.69 -25.54
C PRO A 247 8.28 -5.92 -24.66
N ASN A 248 6.99 -6.19 -24.81
CA ASN A 248 5.97 -5.40 -24.12
C ASN A 248 4.73 -6.22 -23.76
N GLU A 249 4.02 -5.76 -22.74
CA GLU A 249 2.65 -6.15 -22.41
C GLU A 249 1.87 -4.89 -22.03
N ILE A 250 0.68 -4.71 -22.63
CA ILE A 250 -0.14 -3.52 -22.40
C ILE A 250 -1.49 -3.93 -21.82
N LYS A 251 -1.86 -3.28 -20.69
CA LYS A 251 -3.14 -3.53 -20.01
C LYS A 251 -3.94 -2.23 -19.87
N ILE A 252 -5.25 -2.31 -20.11
CA ILE A 252 -6.18 -1.22 -19.83
C ILE A 252 -6.46 -1.18 -18.33
N ARG A 253 -6.43 -0.01 -17.72
CA ARG A 253 -6.74 0.23 -16.32
C ARG A 253 -7.67 1.41 -16.17
N THR A 254 -8.62 1.30 -15.24
CA THR A 254 -9.45 2.42 -14.79
C THR A 254 -9.19 2.69 -13.31
N LYS A 255 -9.42 3.94 -12.89
CA LYS A 255 -9.23 4.36 -11.48
C LYS A 255 -10.26 3.67 -10.59
N ASN A 256 -9.87 3.26 -9.38
CA ASN A 256 -10.78 2.68 -8.40
C ASN A 256 -11.83 3.71 -7.91
N ILE A 257 -12.96 3.21 -7.38
CA ILE A 257 -14.11 4.04 -6.99
C ILE A 257 -13.72 5.05 -5.89
N PHE A 258 -12.97 4.61 -4.88
CA PHE A 258 -12.49 5.50 -3.83
C PHE A 258 -11.56 6.59 -4.35
N GLY A 259 -10.68 6.26 -5.30
CA GLY A 259 -9.80 7.24 -5.93
C GLY A 259 -10.56 8.33 -6.70
N ILE A 260 -11.69 7.96 -7.33
CA ILE A 260 -12.62 8.92 -7.95
C ILE A 260 -13.33 9.73 -6.86
N TYR A 261 -13.87 9.07 -5.83
CA TYR A 261 -14.53 9.73 -4.70
C TYR A 261 -13.62 10.79 -4.05
N LYS A 262 -12.35 10.47 -3.79
CA LYS A 262 -11.38 11.41 -3.20
C LYS A 262 -11.24 12.68 -4.05
N ARG A 263 -11.09 12.55 -5.36
CA ARG A 263 -11.00 13.71 -6.27
C ARG A 263 -12.27 14.55 -6.30
N LEU A 264 -13.43 13.91 -6.33
CA LEU A 264 -14.72 14.62 -6.27
C LEU A 264 -14.90 15.36 -4.94
N SER A 265 -14.45 14.78 -3.82
CA SER A 265 -14.49 15.43 -2.50
C SER A 265 -13.51 16.59 -2.35
N GLU A 266 -12.44 16.62 -3.15
CA GLU A 266 -11.49 17.73 -3.29
C GLU A 266 -12.02 18.87 -4.20
N GLY A 267 -13.25 18.73 -4.74
CA GLY A 267 -13.90 19.74 -5.58
C GLY A 267 -13.64 19.59 -7.09
N HIS A 268 -12.95 18.54 -7.53
CA HIS A 268 -12.76 18.27 -8.95
C HIS A 268 -14.04 17.73 -9.59
N LYS A 269 -14.28 18.05 -10.86
CA LYS A 269 -15.32 17.41 -11.66
C LYS A 269 -14.78 16.08 -12.21
N LEU A 270 -15.67 15.17 -12.59
CA LEU A 270 -15.25 13.90 -13.17
C LEU A 270 -14.45 14.09 -14.48
N SER A 271 -14.82 15.11 -15.29
CA SER A 271 -14.08 15.51 -16.50
C SER A 271 -12.63 15.93 -16.24
N ASP A 272 -12.33 16.40 -15.03
CA ASP A 272 -11.03 16.98 -14.69
C ASP A 272 -10.08 15.92 -14.11
N ILE A 273 -10.58 14.67 -13.96
CA ILE A 273 -9.78 13.54 -13.45
C ILE A 273 -9.06 12.88 -14.62
N HIS A 274 -7.87 13.35 -14.93
CA HIS A 274 -7.08 12.92 -16.10
C HIS A 274 -6.58 11.46 -16.05
N ASP A 275 -6.62 10.81 -14.89
CA ASP A 275 -6.19 9.44 -14.65
C ASP A 275 -7.35 8.44 -14.46
N LEU A 276 -8.55 8.80 -14.96
CA LEU A 276 -9.70 7.90 -14.97
C LEU A 276 -9.46 6.69 -15.86
N LEU A 277 -8.92 6.93 -17.05
CA LEU A 277 -8.56 5.94 -18.04
C LEU A 277 -7.04 5.86 -18.12
N ALA A 278 -6.48 4.68 -18.10
CA ALA A 278 -5.05 4.49 -18.18
C ALA A 278 -4.68 3.26 -19.01
N LEU A 279 -3.53 3.36 -19.68
CA LEU A 279 -2.82 2.22 -20.24
C LEU A 279 -1.60 1.95 -19.36
N LYS A 280 -1.48 0.72 -18.88
CA LYS A 280 -0.31 0.21 -18.20
C LYS A 280 0.55 -0.54 -19.22
N ILE A 281 1.76 -0.05 -19.42
CA ILE A 281 2.70 -0.57 -20.43
C ILE A 281 3.90 -1.13 -19.67
N MET A 282 4.13 -2.43 -19.74
CA MET A 282 5.27 -3.11 -19.19
C MET A 282 6.26 -3.43 -20.31
N VAL A 283 7.54 -3.16 -20.05
CA VAL A 283 8.66 -3.46 -20.96
C VAL A 283 9.79 -4.18 -20.19
N ASP A 284 10.80 -4.65 -20.88
CA ASP A 284 11.87 -5.46 -20.31
C ASP A 284 12.84 -4.67 -19.43
N GLU A 285 13.27 -3.48 -19.87
CA GLU A 285 14.32 -2.71 -19.18
C GLU A 285 14.04 -1.21 -19.08
N VAL A 286 14.78 -0.52 -18.22
CA VAL A 286 14.59 0.91 -17.92
C VAL A 286 14.78 1.79 -19.17
N GLU A 287 15.77 1.51 -19.99
CA GLU A 287 16.01 2.26 -21.24
C GLU A 287 14.75 2.20 -22.14
N ASN A 288 14.16 1.02 -22.26
CA ASN A 288 12.95 0.84 -23.07
C ASN A 288 11.74 1.55 -22.47
N CYS A 289 11.69 1.84 -21.15
CA CYS A 289 10.67 2.72 -20.59
C CYS A 289 10.73 4.14 -21.19
N TYR A 290 11.93 4.71 -21.27
CA TYR A 290 12.11 6.07 -21.83
C TYR A 290 11.95 6.09 -23.36
N ARG A 291 12.38 5.03 -24.07
CA ARG A 291 12.12 4.89 -25.51
C ARG A 291 10.63 4.79 -25.79
N THR A 292 9.87 4.03 -24.99
CA THR A 292 8.42 3.93 -25.09
C THR A 292 7.76 5.28 -24.83
N LEU A 293 8.21 6.04 -23.85
CA LEU A 293 7.71 7.41 -23.60
C LEU A 293 7.90 8.30 -24.82
N TYR A 294 9.09 8.27 -25.44
CA TYR A 294 9.38 9.02 -26.64
C TYR A 294 8.46 8.64 -27.81
N LEU A 295 8.22 7.33 -28.04
CA LEU A 295 7.33 6.85 -29.11
C LEU A 295 5.88 7.31 -28.88
N ILE A 296 5.41 7.26 -27.64
CA ILE A 296 4.06 7.71 -27.28
C ILE A 296 3.91 9.21 -27.51
N HIS A 297 4.91 10.03 -27.12
CA HIS A 297 4.86 11.48 -27.29
C HIS A 297 4.99 11.93 -28.74
N ASN A 298 5.61 11.12 -29.61
CA ASN A 298 5.60 11.36 -31.04
C ASN A 298 4.24 11.09 -31.70
N GLU A 299 3.51 10.13 -31.17
CA GLU A 299 2.22 9.69 -31.71
C GLU A 299 1.04 10.48 -31.12
N TYR A 300 1.12 10.82 -29.83
CA TYR A 300 0.06 11.48 -29.08
C TYR A 300 0.59 12.72 -28.34
N HIS A 301 -0.13 13.83 -28.40
CA HIS A 301 0.27 15.08 -27.75
C HIS A 301 0.18 14.96 -26.21
N PRO A 302 1.30 15.15 -25.47
CA PRO A 302 1.31 15.11 -24.00
C PRO A 302 0.79 16.41 -23.38
N ILE A 303 0.22 16.28 -22.16
CA ILE A 303 -0.05 17.40 -21.28
C ILE A 303 1.17 17.64 -20.40
N ASN A 304 1.87 18.75 -20.61
CA ASN A 304 3.18 19.03 -19.99
C ASN A 304 3.18 18.96 -18.46
N ASP A 305 2.13 19.45 -17.79
CA ASP A 305 2.05 19.47 -16.31
C ASP A 305 1.69 18.11 -15.69
N LYS A 306 1.47 17.06 -16.49
CA LYS A 306 1.02 15.75 -16.03
C LYS A 306 2.09 14.67 -16.16
N PHE A 307 3.29 15.03 -16.57
CA PHE A 307 4.42 14.10 -16.54
C PHE A 307 4.99 13.92 -15.14
N LYS A 308 5.30 12.68 -14.76
CA LYS A 308 5.97 12.32 -13.50
C LYS A 308 6.92 11.16 -13.73
N ASP A 309 8.14 11.35 -13.30
CA ASP A 309 9.18 10.32 -13.34
C ASP A 309 9.40 9.73 -11.95
N TYR A 310 8.76 8.58 -11.71
CA TYR A 310 8.96 7.78 -10.50
C TYR A 310 9.99 6.65 -10.72
N ILE A 311 10.68 6.59 -11.87
CA ILE A 311 11.83 5.70 -12.06
C ILE A 311 13.06 6.35 -11.46
N CYS A 312 13.34 7.60 -11.84
CA CYS A 312 14.44 8.38 -11.26
C CYS A 312 14.19 8.78 -9.80
N ASN A 313 12.93 9.02 -9.42
CA ASN A 313 12.53 9.44 -8.07
C ASN A 313 11.47 8.47 -7.51
N PRO A 314 11.86 7.27 -7.05
CA PRO A 314 10.92 6.29 -6.51
C PRO A 314 10.15 6.82 -5.31
N LYS A 315 8.90 6.37 -5.15
CA LYS A 315 8.13 6.68 -3.94
C LYS A 315 8.70 5.94 -2.73
N THR A 316 8.37 6.39 -1.54
CA THR A 316 8.82 5.80 -0.26
C THR A 316 8.45 4.33 -0.08
N ASN A 317 7.46 3.84 -0.83
CA ASN A 317 7.05 2.43 -0.91
C ASN A 317 7.63 1.71 -2.13
N MET A 318 8.75 2.17 -2.67
CA MET A 318 9.48 1.59 -3.80
C MET A 318 8.71 1.56 -5.13
N TYR A 319 7.57 2.25 -5.24
CA TYR A 319 6.83 2.34 -6.51
C TYR A 319 7.63 3.11 -7.56
N GLN A 320 7.81 2.50 -8.73
CA GLN A 320 8.51 3.08 -9.88
C GLN A 320 7.64 3.00 -11.14
N SER A 321 7.54 4.07 -11.90
CA SER A 321 6.88 4.15 -13.21
C SER A 321 7.05 5.53 -13.82
N LEU A 322 7.10 5.66 -15.14
CA LEU A 322 6.83 6.93 -15.81
C LEU A 322 5.33 7.12 -15.96
N HIS A 323 4.83 8.29 -15.62
CA HIS A 323 3.43 8.65 -15.83
C HIS A 323 3.37 9.84 -16.79
N THR A 324 2.63 9.71 -17.87
CA THR A 324 2.29 10.82 -18.73
C THR A 324 0.81 10.76 -19.11
N THR A 325 0.20 11.89 -19.36
CA THR A 325 -1.18 11.99 -19.85
C THR A 325 -1.14 12.59 -21.24
N VAL A 326 -1.80 11.95 -22.17
CA VAL A 326 -1.83 12.34 -23.58
C VAL A 326 -3.27 12.49 -24.07
N PHE A 327 -3.46 13.24 -25.17
CA PHE A 327 -4.70 13.23 -25.94
C PHE A 327 -4.70 11.96 -26.81
N GLY A 328 -5.54 11.00 -26.46
CA GLY A 328 -5.79 9.80 -27.26
C GLY A 328 -6.84 10.02 -28.35
N PRO A 329 -7.33 8.96 -28.99
CA PRO A 329 -8.42 9.04 -29.95
C PRO A 329 -9.66 9.76 -29.36
N ASP A 330 -10.42 10.47 -30.21
CA ASP A 330 -11.60 11.26 -29.84
C ASP A 330 -11.30 12.36 -28.79
N ASP A 331 -10.07 12.91 -28.79
CA ASP A 331 -9.58 13.92 -27.82
C ASP A 331 -9.72 13.50 -26.34
N ARG A 332 -9.81 12.21 -26.07
CA ARG A 332 -9.91 11.67 -24.71
C ARG A 332 -8.56 11.72 -24.01
N LEU A 333 -8.59 12.15 -22.76
CA LEU A 333 -7.38 12.13 -21.92
C LEU A 333 -7.11 10.71 -21.42
N VAL A 334 -5.96 10.17 -21.78
CA VAL A 334 -5.51 8.84 -21.39
C VAL A 334 -4.16 8.97 -20.67
N GLN A 335 -4.11 8.47 -19.45
CA GLN A 335 -2.84 8.34 -18.74
C GLN A 335 -2.09 7.10 -19.23
N THR A 336 -0.80 7.22 -19.52
CA THR A 336 0.07 6.06 -19.74
C THR A 336 1.00 5.89 -18.55
N GLN A 337 1.09 4.66 -18.05
CA GLN A 337 1.98 4.25 -16.97
C GLN A 337 2.99 3.26 -17.53
N ILE A 338 4.24 3.68 -17.67
CA ILE A 338 5.29 2.89 -18.32
C ILE A 338 6.27 2.44 -17.24
N ARG A 339 6.57 1.14 -17.19
CA ARG A 339 7.48 0.55 -16.21
C ARG A 339 8.05 -0.78 -16.73
N THR A 340 9.06 -1.32 -16.06
CA THR A 340 9.55 -2.66 -16.38
C THR A 340 8.62 -3.74 -15.79
N PHE A 341 8.75 -5.00 -16.29
CA PHE A 341 8.05 -6.14 -15.70
C PHE A 341 8.35 -6.30 -14.21
N ASP A 342 9.61 -6.07 -13.78
CA ASP A 342 9.99 -6.16 -12.37
C ASP A 342 9.40 -5.03 -11.53
N MET A 343 9.35 -3.80 -12.05
CA MET A 343 8.65 -2.69 -11.40
C MET A 343 7.15 -2.96 -11.26
N ASP A 344 6.53 -3.66 -12.24
CA ASP A 344 5.12 -4.05 -12.17
C ASP A 344 4.87 -5.13 -11.11
N LYS A 345 5.80 -6.08 -10.95
CA LYS A 345 5.75 -7.05 -9.84
C LYS A 345 5.77 -6.34 -8.48
N VAL A 346 6.71 -5.41 -8.29
CA VAL A 346 6.79 -4.62 -7.05
C VAL A 346 5.51 -3.80 -6.83
N ALA A 347 4.99 -3.14 -7.87
CA ALA A 347 3.75 -2.36 -7.78
C ALA A 347 2.51 -3.23 -7.53
N SER A 348 2.47 -4.48 -7.98
CA SER A 348 1.33 -5.39 -7.84
C SER A 348 1.35 -6.14 -6.52
N PHE A 349 2.51 -6.67 -6.13
CA PHE A 349 2.69 -7.59 -5.01
C PHE A 349 3.34 -6.92 -3.78
N GLY A 350 3.91 -5.72 -3.94
CA GLY A 350 4.58 -5.03 -2.84
C GLY A 350 5.80 -5.80 -2.33
N LEU A 351 5.89 -5.91 -1.00
CA LEU A 351 6.99 -6.61 -0.32
C LEU A 351 7.18 -8.06 -0.79
N THR A 352 6.11 -8.75 -1.19
CA THR A 352 6.21 -10.16 -1.59
C THR A 352 6.99 -10.36 -2.89
N ALA A 353 7.05 -9.33 -3.76
CA ALA A 353 7.86 -9.37 -4.96
C ALA A 353 9.36 -9.61 -4.71
N TYR A 354 9.86 -9.20 -3.53
CA TYR A 354 11.26 -9.38 -3.13
C TYR A 354 11.58 -10.78 -2.58
N TRP A 355 10.57 -11.61 -2.32
CA TRP A 355 10.83 -12.97 -1.81
C TRP A 355 11.48 -13.87 -2.85
N ASP A 356 11.21 -13.68 -4.13
CA ASP A 356 11.90 -14.40 -5.20
C ASP A 356 13.39 -14.07 -5.25
N GLU A 357 13.76 -12.81 -5.01
CA GLU A 357 15.17 -12.37 -4.91
C GLU A 357 15.88 -12.92 -3.67
N GLN A 358 15.11 -13.27 -2.64
CA GLN A 358 15.63 -13.72 -1.34
C GLN A 358 15.65 -15.27 -1.22
N LYS A 359 15.34 -16.00 -2.28
CA LYS A 359 15.38 -17.49 -2.29
C LYS A 359 16.74 -18.01 -1.80
N GLY A 360 16.69 -18.87 -0.78
CA GLY A 360 17.89 -19.46 -0.19
C GLY A 360 18.61 -18.61 0.87
N LYS A 361 18.18 -17.37 1.15
CA LYS A 361 18.71 -16.59 2.26
C LYS A 361 18.06 -16.98 3.59
N ALA A 362 18.84 -16.83 4.68
CA ALA A 362 18.30 -17.02 6.02
C ALA A 362 17.20 -15.97 6.30
N ARG A 363 16.17 -16.36 7.10
CA ARG A 363 15.03 -15.51 7.46
C ARG A 363 15.44 -14.13 7.96
N ASP A 364 16.42 -14.08 8.87
CA ASP A 364 16.86 -12.84 9.48
C ASP A 364 17.50 -11.89 8.46
N VAL A 365 18.30 -12.42 7.53
CA VAL A 365 18.89 -11.64 6.42
C VAL A 365 17.80 -11.07 5.52
N MET A 366 16.76 -11.87 5.20
CA MET A 366 15.63 -11.41 4.41
C MET A 366 14.87 -10.27 5.11
N GLN A 367 14.59 -10.40 6.40
CA GLN A 367 13.89 -9.38 7.18
C GLN A 367 14.69 -8.08 7.27
N ASP A 368 16.02 -8.16 7.46
CA ASP A 368 16.89 -6.99 7.54
C ASP A 368 17.00 -6.28 6.19
N ASP A 369 17.12 -7.01 5.08
CA ASP A 369 17.10 -6.43 3.73
C ASP A 369 15.79 -5.68 3.46
N LEU A 370 14.64 -6.24 3.85
CA LEU A 370 13.34 -5.60 3.70
C LEU A 370 13.21 -4.35 4.58
N LYS A 371 13.65 -4.42 5.84
CA LYS A 371 13.65 -3.27 6.77
C LYS A 371 14.53 -2.12 6.23
N GLN A 372 15.65 -2.44 5.59
CA GLN A 372 16.52 -1.43 4.99
C GLN A 372 15.90 -0.81 3.73
N LYS A 373 15.30 -1.62 2.85
CA LYS A 373 14.68 -1.14 1.61
C LYS A 373 13.45 -0.25 1.87
N PHE A 374 12.68 -0.53 2.90
CA PHE A 374 11.45 0.21 3.20
C PHE A 374 11.65 1.20 4.35
N GLN A 375 11.81 2.46 4.01
CA GLN A 375 11.98 3.57 4.97
C GLN A 375 10.85 3.63 6.02
N PHE A 376 9.67 3.11 5.68
CA PHE A 376 8.53 2.97 6.58
C PHE A 376 8.88 2.23 7.89
N PHE A 377 9.56 1.09 7.80
CA PHE A 377 9.90 0.29 8.99
C PHE A 377 10.87 1.02 9.91
N LYS A 378 11.83 1.78 9.33
CA LYS A 378 12.76 2.60 10.09
C LYS A 378 12.01 3.69 10.86
N SER A 379 11.15 4.44 10.19
CA SER A 379 10.34 5.49 10.83
C SER A 379 9.44 4.91 11.92
N LEU A 380 8.84 3.74 11.68
CA LEU A 380 7.99 3.08 12.65
C LEU A 380 8.73 2.68 13.92
N THR A 381 9.94 2.10 13.78
CA THR A 381 10.79 1.74 14.90
C THR A 381 11.21 2.99 15.70
N GLU A 382 11.54 4.08 15.00
CA GLU A 382 11.88 5.36 15.65
C GLU A 382 10.70 5.92 16.45
N ILE A 383 9.50 5.98 15.87
CA ILE A 383 8.29 6.45 16.57
C ILE A 383 8.00 5.55 17.78
N ASN A 384 8.10 4.22 17.63
CA ASN A 384 7.84 3.30 18.74
C ASN A 384 8.79 3.49 19.91
N SER A 385 10.05 3.82 19.66
CA SER A 385 11.05 4.11 20.72
C SER A 385 10.80 5.43 21.46
N MET A 386 10.07 6.37 20.84
CA MET A 386 9.85 7.71 21.40
C MET A 386 8.62 7.82 22.30
N PHE A 387 7.59 7.01 22.05
CA PHE A 387 6.31 7.12 22.73
C PHE A 387 5.98 5.86 23.52
N GLY A 388 5.95 5.97 24.88
CA GLY A 388 5.51 4.91 25.77
C GLY A 388 3.98 4.73 25.76
N ASP A 389 3.25 5.84 25.65
CA ASP A 389 1.78 5.86 25.62
C ASP A 389 1.20 5.41 24.25
N ASN A 390 0.16 4.59 24.29
CA ASN A 390 -0.43 4.01 23.07
C ASN A 390 -1.14 5.06 22.22
N GLN A 391 -1.85 6.00 22.84
CA GLN A 391 -2.58 7.04 22.13
C GLN A 391 -1.61 7.99 21.40
N GLN A 392 -0.56 8.43 22.10
CA GLN A 392 0.47 9.28 21.51
C GLN A 392 1.19 8.60 20.37
N PHE A 393 1.56 7.34 20.53
CA PHE A 393 2.17 6.52 19.47
C PHE A 393 1.28 6.44 18.23
N VAL A 394 0.02 6.03 18.41
CA VAL A 394 -0.92 5.86 17.27
C VAL A 394 -1.19 7.20 16.58
N ASN A 395 -1.36 8.28 17.33
CA ASN A 395 -1.57 9.61 16.77
C ASN A 395 -0.34 10.08 15.98
N GLN A 396 0.88 9.84 16.48
CA GLN A 396 2.10 10.18 15.76
C GLN A 396 2.23 9.35 14.45
N VAL A 397 1.96 8.05 14.49
CA VAL A 397 1.95 7.19 13.29
C VAL A 397 0.92 7.68 12.27
N LYS A 398 -0.31 8.00 12.71
CA LYS A 398 -1.35 8.54 11.82
C LYS A 398 -0.91 9.86 11.19
N THR A 399 -0.34 10.76 11.97
CA THR A 399 0.11 12.07 11.49
C THR A 399 1.31 11.96 10.56
N GLU A 400 2.32 11.18 10.92
CA GLU A 400 3.60 11.15 10.21
C GLU A 400 3.59 10.16 9.04
N LEU A 401 3.00 8.99 9.22
CA LEU A 401 3.04 7.93 8.20
C LEU A 401 1.74 7.86 7.38
N PHE A 402 0.57 7.97 7.99
CA PHE A 402 -0.72 7.71 7.34
C PHE A 402 -1.40 8.96 6.77
N SER A 403 -0.92 10.17 7.09
CA SER A 403 -1.44 11.40 6.52
C SER A 403 -1.04 11.59 5.05
N ASP A 404 -1.78 12.44 4.33
CA ASP A 404 -1.36 12.93 3.01
C ASP A 404 0.06 13.52 3.10
N LYS A 405 0.80 13.49 1.98
CA LYS A 405 2.15 14.04 1.90
C LYS A 405 2.15 15.35 1.13
N VAL A 406 3.08 16.22 1.51
CA VAL A 406 3.46 17.40 0.73
C VAL A 406 4.86 17.20 0.15
N TYR A 407 5.05 17.62 -1.07
CA TYR A 407 6.31 17.54 -1.81
C TYR A 407 6.84 18.95 -2.01
N VAL A 408 7.98 19.23 -1.39
CA VAL A 408 8.62 20.55 -1.41
C VAL A 408 9.99 20.44 -2.05
N TYR A 409 10.52 21.54 -2.58
CA TYR A 409 11.79 21.55 -3.30
C TYR A 409 12.89 22.23 -2.48
N THR A 410 14.08 21.64 -2.55
CA THR A 410 15.30 22.35 -2.13
C THR A 410 15.66 23.43 -3.17
N THR A 411 16.58 24.31 -2.84
CA THR A 411 17.14 25.30 -3.80
C THR A 411 17.89 24.65 -4.96
N LYS A 412 18.31 23.39 -4.82
CA LYS A 412 18.97 22.59 -5.87
C LYS A 412 17.98 21.83 -6.76
N GLY A 413 16.67 21.85 -6.41
CA GLY A 413 15.63 21.15 -7.14
C GLY A 413 15.32 19.75 -6.63
N ASP A 414 15.98 19.28 -5.55
CA ASP A 414 15.66 17.98 -4.95
C ASP A 414 14.27 18.01 -4.33
N ILE A 415 13.54 16.90 -4.45
CA ILE A 415 12.19 16.76 -3.89
C ILE A 415 12.27 16.15 -2.49
N ILE A 416 11.70 16.84 -1.51
CA ILE A 416 11.58 16.38 -0.12
C ILE A 416 10.12 16.04 0.17
N GLU A 417 9.85 14.78 0.52
CA GLU A 417 8.53 14.33 0.97
C GLU A 417 8.38 14.53 2.47
N LEU A 418 7.31 15.22 2.88
CA LEU A 418 6.97 15.48 4.27
C LEU A 418 5.49 15.17 4.54
N PRO A 419 5.09 14.86 5.79
CA PRO A 419 3.69 14.80 6.19
C PRO A 419 2.96 16.12 5.94
N LYS A 420 1.69 16.06 5.60
CA LYS A 420 0.85 17.27 5.51
C LYS A 420 0.79 17.97 6.87
N GLY A 421 0.96 19.27 6.86
CA GLY A 421 1.07 20.07 8.08
C GLY A 421 2.50 20.29 8.56
N SER A 422 3.50 19.71 7.91
CA SER A 422 4.91 19.92 8.22
C SER A 422 5.33 21.39 8.04
N THR A 423 6.33 21.78 8.82
CA THR A 423 6.89 23.12 8.87
C THR A 423 8.32 23.15 8.33
N PRO A 424 8.93 24.34 8.14
CA PRO A 424 10.34 24.45 7.81
C PRO A 424 11.29 23.78 8.81
N ILE A 425 10.88 23.61 10.07
CA ILE A 425 11.63 22.84 11.06
C ILE A 425 11.76 21.38 10.61
N ASP A 426 10.66 20.74 10.21
CA ASP A 426 10.65 19.37 9.71
C ASP A 426 11.52 19.22 8.46
N PHE A 427 11.43 20.19 7.56
CA PHE A 427 12.24 20.22 6.33
C PHE A 427 13.73 20.32 6.64
N ALA A 428 14.16 21.21 7.54
CA ALA A 428 15.56 21.41 7.90
C ALA A 428 16.18 20.13 8.48
N TYR A 429 15.51 19.48 9.44
CA TYR A 429 15.96 18.21 10.03
C TYR A 429 15.90 17.04 9.07
N LYS A 430 14.99 17.07 8.06
CA LYS A 430 14.93 16.04 7.02
C LYS A 430 16.12 16.11 6.07
N ILE A 431 16.66 17.31 5.81
CA ILE A 431 17.87 17.47 5.00
C ILE A 431 19.11 17.04 5.79
N HIS A 432 19.36 17.67 6.95
CA HIS A 432 20.49 17.34 7.82
C HIS A 432 20.28 17.87 9.24
N THR A 433 20.79 17.13 10.22
CA THR A 433 20.68 17.53 11.66
C THR A 433 21.31 18.89 11.90
N ASP A 434 22.49 19.17 11.31
CA ASP A 434 23.19 20.44 11.53
C ASP A 434 22.42 21.62 10.93
N ILE A 435 21.75 21.45 9.77
CA ILE A 435 20.89 22.48 9.20
C ILE A 435 19.73 22.81 10.15
N GLY A 436 19.12 21.78 10.75
CA GLY A 436 18.07 21.97 11.77
C GLY A 436 18.58 22.67 13.03
N ASN A 437 19.77 22.28 13.50
CA ASN A 437 20.36 22.86 14.72
C ASN A 437 20.84 24.31 14.56
N THR A 438 21.28 24.69 13.35
CA THR A 438 21.82 26.02 13.08
C THR A 438 20.83 26.94 12.37
N MET A 439 19.59 26.51 12.18
CA MET A 439 18.55 27.29 11.50
C MET A 439 18.19 28.56 12.28
N VAL A 440 18.28 29.72 11.63
CA VAL A 440 17.89 31.03 12.16
C VAL A 440 16.77 31.70 11.40
N GLY A 441 16.43 31.20 10.19
CA GLY A 441 15.36 31.72 9.38
C GLY A 441 15.04 30.84 8.16
N VAL A 442 13.99 31.18 7.44
CA VAL A 442 13.55 30.41 6.28
C VAL A 442 12.91 31.31 5.23
N PHE A 443 13.19 30.99 3.96
CA PHE A 443 12.48 31.53 2.81
C PHE A 443 11.68 30.43 2.14
N VAL A 444 10.44 30.73 1.80
CA VAL A 444 9.58 29.87 0.99
C VAL A 444 9.17 30.67 -0.25
N ASN A 445 9.46 30.13 -1.44
CA ASN A 445 9.21 30.80 -2.72
C ASN A 445 9.81 32.20 -2.79
N ASP A 446 11.01 32.38 -2.21
CA ASP A 446 11.77 33.61 -2.06
C ASP A 446 11.20 34.66 -1.09
N GLU A 447 10.11 34.35 -0.38
CA GLU A 447 9.56 35.19 0.68
C GLU A 447 10.04 34.69 2.06
N PHE A 448 10.43 35.61 2.95
CA PHE A 448 10.79 35.29 4.33
C PHE A 448 9.52 34.95 5.13
N VAL A 449 9.46 33.75 5.72
CA VAL A 449 8.27 33.25 6.43
C VAL A 449 8.62 32.84 7.87
N PRO A 450 7.63 32.78 8.77
CA PRO A 450 7.82 32.22 10.11
C PRO A 450 8.23 30.74 10.06
N ILE A 451 8.96 30.28 11.08
CA ILE A 451 9.44 28.89 11.18
C ILE A 451 8.30 27.85 11.31
N ASP A 452 7.13 28.27 11.73
CA ASP A 452 5.89 27.49 11.85
C ASP A 452 4.95 27.64 10.62
N TYR A 453 5.45 28.20 9.53
CA TYR A 453 4.75 28.22 8.26
C TYR A 453 4.38 26.79 7.83
N VAL A 454 3.13 26.55 7.46
CA VAL A 454 2.67 25.23 6.99
C VAL A 454 3.04 25.06 5.53
N LEU A 455 3.98 24.16 5.26
CA LEU A 455 4.48 23.88 3.91
C LEU A 455 3.38 23.29 3.00
N ARG A 456 3.40 23.70 1.73
CA ARG A 456 2.45 23.31 0.69
C ARG A 456 3.17 22.58 -0.46
N ASN A 457 2.42 21.83 -1.25
CA ASN A 457 2.97 21.19 -2.43
C ASN A 457 3.60 22.22 -3.38
N LYS A 458 4.80 21.90 -3.86
CA LYS A 458 5.62 22.70 -4.77
C LYS A 458 6.30 23.93 -4.13
N ASP A 459 6.22 24.14 -2.83
CA ASP A 459 7.00 25.17 -2.16
C ASP A 459 8.49 24.91 -2.35
N ARG A 460 9.25 25.96 -2.72
CA ARG A 460 10.72 25.95 -2.76
C ARG A 460 11.25 26.54 -1.47
N VAL A 461 11.94 25.71 -0.68
CA VAL A 461 12.37 26.06 0.69
C VAL A 461 13.87 26.29 0.73
N ARG A 462 14.27 27.42 1.33
CA ARG A 462 15.68 27.76 1.61
C ARG A 462 15.84 28.08 3.09
N ILE A 463 16.58 27.23 3.78
CA ILE A 463 16.91 27.43 5.21
C ILE A 463 18.10 28.39 5.30
N VAL A 464 18.00 29.33 6.22
CA VAL A 464 19.10 30.22 6.61
C VAL A 464 19.72 29.65 7.87
N THR A 465 21.02 29.40 7.84
CA THR A 465 21.78 28.84 8.96
C THR A 465 22.80 29.84 9.45
N ASP A 466 23.12 29.80 10.77
CA ASP A 466 24.19 30.55 11.38
C ASP A 466 24.96 29.61 12.31
N GLU A 467 26.28 29.51 12.10
CA GLU A 467 27.17 28.68 12.94
C GLU A 467 27.23 29.15 14.42
N LEU A 468 26.91 30.42 14.67
CA LEU A 468 26.82 30.99 15.99
C LEU A 468 25.44 30.84 16.65
N SER A 469 24.53 30.11 16.00
CA SER A 469 23.19 29.86 16.56
C SER A 469 23.26 29.14 17.90
N TYR A 470 22.44 29.55 18.84
CA TYR A 470 22.27 28.85 20.12
C TYR A 470 21.56 27.51 20.02
N GLY A 471 21.17 27.09 18.79
CA GLY A 471 20.45 25.86 18.53
C GLY A 471 18.92 26.02 18.52
N PRO A 472 18.21 24.88 18.38
CA PRO A 472 16.76 24.87 18.34
C PRO A 472 16.16 25.27 19.70
N ARG A 473 15.10 26.07 19.66
CA ARG A 473 14.34 26.44 20.86
C ARG A 473 13.41 25.29 21.30
N GLU A 474 13.13 25.20 22.60
CA GLU A 474 12.25 24.15 23.14
C GLU A 474 10.83 24.19 22.50
N ASP A 475 10.30 25.40 22.24
CA ASP A 475 8.97 25.58 21.64
C ASP A 475 8.87 25.06 20.19
N TRP A 476 9.99 24.72 19.54
CA TRP A 476 9.99 24.10 18.22
C TRP A 476 9.46 22.66 18.24
N ILE A 477 9.52 21.98 19.40
CA ILE A 477 8.97 20.62 19.55
C ILE A 477 7.47 20.60 19.22
N ASP A 478 6.74 21.61 19.67
CA ASP A 478 5.29 21.70 19.45
C ASP A 478 4.93 22.12 18.03
N LYS A 479 5.85 22.82 17.34
CA LYS A 479 5.69 23.28 15.96
C LYS A 479 6.10 22.25 14.91
N ALA A 480 6.97 21.31 15.28
CA ALA A 480 7.39 20.22 14.41
C ALA A 480 6.31 19.13 14.35
N GLN A 481 6.12 18.53 13.17
CA GLN A 481 5.19 17.40 12.95
C GLN A 481 5.92 16.06 13.03
N THR A 482 7.18 15.99 12.53
CA THR A 482 7.91 14.74 12.40
C THR A 482 8.59 14.30 13.70
N SER A 483 8.58 12.99 13.94
CA SER A 483 9.30 12.38 15.07
C SER A 483 10.81 12.66 14.99
N LEU A 484 11.38 12.66 13.78
CA LEU A 484 12.79 12.97 13.54
C LEU A 484 13.16 14.36 14.10
N ALA A 485 12.40 15.40 13.71
CA ALA A 485 12.65 16.76 14.17
C ALA A 485 12.50 16.86 15.70
N LYS A 486 11.38 16.34 16.24
CA LYS A 486 11.12 16.33 17.70
C LYS A 486 12.23 15.65 18.50
N ARG A 487 12.73 14.51 18.01
CA ARG A 487 13.84 13.78 18.63
C ARG A 487 15.12 14.61 18.63
N LYS A 488 15.49 15.15 17.48
CA LYS A 488 16.74 15.91 17.32
C LYS A 488 16.76 17.16 18.17
N ILE A 489 15.64 17.86 18.29
CA ILE A 489 15.50 19.01 19.19
C ILE A 489 15.72 18.58 20.66
N LYS A 490 15.07 17.47 21.10
CA LYS A 490 15.26 16.93 22.45
C LYS A 490 16.69 16.45 22.72
N GLU A 491 17.36 15.86 21.72
CA GLU A 491 18.76 15.41 21.85
C GLU A 491 19.71 16.60 22.00
N PHE A 492 19.45 17.71 21.32
CA PHE A 492 20.25 18.94 21.42
C PHE A 492 20.12 19.58 22.80
N GLY A 493 18.92 19.71 23.37
CA GLY A 493 18.68 20.30 24.68
C GLY A 493 19.21 19.48 25.87
N LYS A 494 19.72 18.25 25.63
CA LYS A 494 20.38 17.42 26.66
C LYS A 494 21.91 17.54 26.67
N LYS A 495 22.48 18.21 25.65
CA LYS A 495 23.90 18.51 25.56
C LYS A 495 24.21 19.86 26.19
#